data_86caad32f2386897e8b6099b3c65790d
#
_entry.id   86caad32f2386897e8b6099b3c65790d
#
_cell.length_a   1.000
_cell.length_b   1.000
_cell.length_c   1.000
_cell.angle_alpha   90.00
_cell.angle_beta   90.00
_cell.angle_gamma   90.00
#
_symmetry.space_group_name_H-M   'P 1'
#
loop_
_entity.id
_entity.type
_entity.pdbx_description
1 polymer ?
#
loop_
_entity_poly.entity_id
_entity_poly.type
_entity_poly.pdbx_seq_one_letter_code
_entity_poly.pdbx_strand_id
1 'polypeptide(L)'
;MTSELPVRLRAGNLLLELSPSIGGSISAFERFEGEQPIPILRRCNRPLQNVLAAASFPLVPFVNRIRGGEFRFRGRDVRLAPNMAGDPSPLHGQGWLNRWRMDHETERSARLSFHHEAGEWPWDYEARQEISLDARGLSIGLSCHNRSGEPMPCGLGLHPYFPCGPQTRIDTQVSVAWTIDDRVLPVEKVPAEGRYDLSDRLVCGQGLDHGFGGWNGAAMLSDPGWTHEIRLSSPTAKFFQLFSPEEGGIFVAEPVTHANAALNAPEEQWPELGMRVLDPGEEMRLDARFEVIST
;
A
#
# COMPACT_ATOMS: atom_id res chain seq x y z
N MET A 1 -25.74 -3.37 12.75
CA MET A 1 -24.89 -2.44 11.97
C MET A 1 -25.33 -2.56 10.51
N THR A 2 -25.94 -1.54 9.95
CA THR A 2 -26.28 -1.51 8.53
C THR A 2 -24.95 -1.44 7.75
N SER A 3 -24.63 -2.48 6.96
CA SER A 3 -23.50 -2.42 6.04
C SER A 3 -23.75 -1.28 5.05
N GLU A 4 -22.92 -0.24 5.10
CA GLU A 4 -22.91 0.76 4.03
C GLU A 4 -22.67 0.06 2.69
N LEU A 5 -23.46 0.43 1.69
CA LEU A 5 -23.23 -0.08 0.33
C LEU A 5 -21.88 0.43 -0.17
N PRO A 6 -21.12 -0.40 -0.91
CA PRO A 6 -19.86 0.05 -1.49
C PRO A 6 -20.10 1.17 -2.50
N VAL A 7 -19.20 2.14 -2.50
CA VAL A 7 -19.19 3.21 -3.50
C VAL A 7 -18.63 2.67 -4.81
N ARG A 8 -19.28 2.95 -5.93
CA ARG A 8 -18.93 2.38 -7.25
C ARG A 8 -18.55 3.46 -8.24
N LEU A 9 -17.35 3.37 -8.78
CA LEU A 9 -16.90 4.20 -9.90
C LEU A 9 -16.84 3.34 -11.17
N ARG A 10 -17.19 3.97 -12.32
CA ARG A 10 -17.18 3.31 -13.62
C ARG A 10 -16.55 4.20 -14.69
N ALA A 11 -15.72 3.59 -15.54
CA ALA A 11 -15.14 4.25 -16.71
C ALA A 11 -14.83 3.22 -17.81
N GLY A 12 -15.51 3.33 -18.96
CA GLY A 12 -15.41 2.33 -20.01
C GLY A 12 -15.86 0.96 -19.50
N ASN A 13 -15.00 -0.03 -19.62
CA ASN A 13 -15.23 -1.40 -19.11
C ASN A 13 -14.63 -1.66 -17.72
N LEU A 14 -14.18 -0.62 -17.00
CA LEU A 14 -13.61 -0.73 -15.67
C LEU A 14 -14.63 -0.39 -14.59
N LEU A 15 -14.59 -1.17 -13.50
CA LEU A 15 -15.35 -0.98 -12.27
C LEU A 15 -14.40 -0.93 -11.07
N LEU A 16 -14.57 0.07 -10.23
CA LEU A 16 -13.93 0.15 -8.92
C LEU A 16 -14.99 0.20 -7.83
N GLU A 17 -14.84 -0.61 -6.78
CA GLU A 17 -15.67 -0.53 -5.58
C GLU A 17 -14.82 -0.12 -4.38
N LEU A 18 -15.29 0.89 -3.64
CA LEU A 18 -14.66 1.40 -2.43
C LEU A 18 -15.47 1.03 -1.20
N SER A 19 -14.79 0.77 -0.10
CA SER A 19 -15.35 0.49 1.23
C SER A 19 -14.79 1.49 2.25
N PRO A 20 -15.30 2.74 2.27
CA PRO A 20 -14.78 3.80 3.16
C PRO A 20 -14.83 3.42 4.63
N SER A 21 -15.89 2.75 5.07
CA SER A 21 -16.06 2.31 6.46
C SER A 21 -15.12 1.19 6.90
N ILE A 22 -14.41 0.55 5.97
CA ILE A 22 -13.46 -0.54 6.23
C ILE A 22 -12.09 -0.13 5.72
N GLY A 23 -11.38 0.69 6.51
CA GLY A 23 -10.01 1.11 6.24
C GLY A 23 -9.82 2.02 5.03
N GLY A 24 -10.88 2.66 4.51
CA GLY A 24 -10.79 3.43 3.26
C GLY A 24 -10.35 2.56 2.07
N SER A 25 -10.69 1.27 2.10
CA SER A 25 -10.17 0.23 1.22
C SER A 25 -10.87 0.15 -0.13
N ILE A 26 -10.21 -0.50 -1.07
CA ILE A 26 -10.79 -0.97 -2.33
C ILE A 26 -11.29 -2.39 -2.11
N SER A 27 -12.55 -2.66 -2.40
CA SER A 27 -13.14 -3.99 -2.33
C SER A 27 -13.21 -4.70 -3.68
N ALA A 28 -13.13 -3.97 -4.80
CA ALA A 28 -12.98 -4.53 -6.13
C ALA A 28 -12.32 -3.55 -7.09
N PHE A 29 -11.48 -4.06 -7.97
CA PHE A 29 -11.06 -3.40 -9.20
C PHE A 29 -11.09 -4.45 -10.31
N GLU A 30 -12.02 -4.30 -11.24
CA GLU A 30 -12.37 -5.30 -12.24
C GLU A 30 -12.48 -4.67 -13.63
N ARG A 31 -12.13 -5.45 -14.65
CA ARG A 31 -12.40 -5.17 -16.06
C ARG A 31 -13.53 -6.07 -16.54
N PHE A 32 -14.42 -5.57 -17.37
CA PHE A 32 -15.50 -6.36 -17.96
C PHE A 32 -15.18 -6.73 -19.41
N GLU A 33 -15.34 -8.01 -19.74
CA GLU A 33 -15.37 -8.54 -21.10
C GLU A 33 -16.79 -9.05 -21.37
N GLY A 34 -17.59 -8.24 -22.07
CA GLY A 34 -19.04 -8.41 -22.09
C GLY A 34 -19.61 -8.23 -20.66
N GLU A 35 -20.30 -9.26 -20.16
CA GLU A 35 -20.85 -9.26 -18.79
C GLU A 35 -19.93 -9.93 -17.77
N GLN A 36 -18.80 -10.52 -18.20
CA GLN A 36 -17.89 -11.25 -17.33
C GLN A 36 -16.90 -10.31 -16.66
N PRO A 37 -16.88 -10.23 -15.30
CA PRO A 37 -15.87 -9.47 -14.58
C PRO A 37 -14.56 -10.25 -14.48
N ILE A 38 -13.47 -9.62 -14.91
CA ILE A 38 -12.08 -10.11 -14.79
C ILE A 38 -11.40 -9.28 -13.72
N PRO A 39 -10.89 -9.89 -12.64
CA PRO A 39 -10.27 -9.16 -11.55
C PRO A 39 -8.91 -8.59 -11.98
N ILE A 40 -8.69 -7.30 -11.76
CA ILE A 40 -7.38 -6.63 -11.84
C ILE A 40 -6.69 -6.73 -10.48
N LEU A 41 -7.42 -6.46 -9.39
CA LEU A 41 -7.00 -6.78 -8.03
C LEU A 41 -7.76 -8.02 -7.54
N ARG A 42 -7.25 -8.69 -6.49
CA ARG A 42 -7.87 -9.91 -5.96
C ARG A 42 -9.37 -9.73 -5.71
N ARG A 43 -10.13 -10.79 -5.92
CA ARG A 43 -11.55 -10.78 -5.57
C ARG A 43 -11.74 -10.82 -4.06
N CYS A 44 -12.63 -9.98 -3.56
CA CYS A 44 -13.07 -9.98 -2.17
C CYS A 44 -14.43 -10.66 -2.04
N ASN A 45 -14.66 -11.30 -0.87
CA ASN A 45 -16.01 -11.69 -0.51
C ASN A 45 -16.87 -10.44 -0.32
N ARG A 46 -18.08 -10.44 -0.88
CA ARG A 46 -19.01 -9.29 -0.80
C ARG A 46 -20.23 -9.66 0.04
N PRO A 47 -20.63 -8.81 1.02
CA PRO A 47 -19.99 -7.55 1.41
C PRO A 47 -18.67 -7.78 2.15
N LEU A 48 -17.72 -6.84 1.99
CA LEU A 48 -16.43 -6.86 2.69
C LEU A 48 -16.69 -6.79 4.21
N GLN A 49 -16.04 -7.67 4.99
CA GLN A 49 -16.23 -7.76 6.44
C GLN A 49 -15.07 -7.18 7.25
N ASN A 50 -13.85 -7.26 6.71
CA ASN A 50 -12.67 -6.70 7.34
C ASN A 50 -11.64 -6.28 6.28
N VAL A 51 -10.71 -5.41 6.67
CA VAL A 51 -9.73 -4.83 5.77
C VAL A 51 -8.73 -5.84 5.22
N LEU A 52 -8.38 -6.89 5.96
CA LEU A 52 -7.44 -7.94 5.49
C LEU A 52 -8.00 -8.75 4.31
N ALA A 53 -9.33 -8.76 4.14
CA ALA A 53 -9.98 -9.35 2.98
C ALA A 53 -10.12 -8.37 1.80
N ALA A 54 -9.73 -7.10 1.94
CA ALA A 54 -9.83 -6.08 0.90
C ALA A 54 -8.88 -6.34 -0.27
N ALA A 55 -9.18 -5.77 -1.44
CA ALA A 55 -8.33 -5.83 -2.62
C ALA A 55 -7.13 -4.88 -2.53
N SER A 56 -7.28 -3.76 -1.83
CA SER A 56 -6.21 -2.83 -1.48
C SER A 56 -6.63 -1.94 -0.32
N PHE A 57 -5.65 -1.41 0.43
CA PHE A 57 -5.89 -0.41 1.47
C PHE A 57 -4.71 0.57 1.60
N PRO A 58 -4.96 1.79 2.12
CA PRO A 58 -3.91 2.80 2.31
C PRO A 58 -3.06 2.49 3.54
N LEU A 59 -1.79 2.83 3.47
CA LEU A 59 -0.81 2.74 4.56
C LEU A 59 -0.43 4.16 4.98
N VAL A 60 -0.81 4.57 6.19
CA VAL A 60 -0.59 5.91 6.74
C VAL A 60 -0.71 5.90 8.26
N PRO A 61 0.16 6.59 9.03
CA PRO A 61 1.22 7.51 8.64
C PRO A 61 2.60 6.84 8.52
N PHE A 62 2.66 5.53 8.54
CA PHE A 62 3.87 4.74 8.25
C PHE A 62 3.50 3.44 7.53
N VAL A 63 4.48 2.84 6.87
CA VAL A 63 4.32 1.57 6.18
C VAL A 63 5.06 0.45 6.91
N ASN A 64 4.57 -0.77 6.74
CA ASN A 64 5.17 -1.95 7.32
C ASN A 64 5.32 -1.86 8.86
N ARG A 65 6.36 -2.45 9.46
CA ARG A 65 6.49 -2.68 10.90
C ARG A 65 7.29 -1.61 11.64
N ILE A 66 6.95 -1.41 12.92
CA ILE A 66 7.83 -0.77 13.89
C ILE A 66 8.28 -1.87 14.84
N ARG A 67 9.57 -2.23 14.83
CA ARG A 67 10.15 -3.30 15.66
C ARG A 67 9.82 -3.10 17.13
N GLY A 68 9.10 -4.05 17.72
CA GLY A 68 8.70 -3.99 19.13
C GLY A 68 7.72 -2.88 19.50
N GLY A 69 7.19 -2.16 18.50
CA GLY A 69 6.25 -1.05 18.74
C GLY A 69 6.89 0.20 19.33
N GLU A 70 8.21 0.28 19.39
CA GLU A 70 8.91 1.40 20.05
C GLU A 70 9.86 2.11 19.10
N PHE A 71 9.88 3.43 19.15
CA PHE A 71 10.90 4.27 18.48
C PHE A 71 11.12 5.57 19.25
N ARG A 72 12.22 6.24 18.95
CA ARG A 72 12.54 7.55 19.56
C ARG A 72 12.57 8.62 18.47
N PHE A 73 11.91 9.75 18.75
CA PHE A 73 11.89 10.90 17.85
C PHE A 73 12.04 12.19 18.63
N ARG A 74 13.04 12.99 18.29
CA ARG A 74 13.37 14.28 18.93
C ARG A 74 13.40 14.18 20.47
N GLY A 75 13.99 13.10 20.97
CA GLY A 75 14.11 12.86 22.41
C GLY A 75 12.86 12.26 23.08
N ARG A 76 11.74 12.13 22.39
CA ARG A 76 10.50 11.50 22.88
C ARG A 76 10.51 10.00 22.53
N ASP A 77 10.25 9.17 23.54
CA ASP A 77 10.00 7.75 23.31
C ASP A 77 8.51 7.55 22.96
N VAL A 78 8.26 6.89 21.83
CA VAL A 78 6.91 6.57 21.33
C VAL A 78 6.71 5.07 21.41
N ARG A 79 5.53 4.66 21.90
CA ARG A 79 5.13 3.25 22.03
C ARG A 79 3.76 3.04 21.42
N LEU A 80 3.65 2.01 20.59
CA LEU A 80 2.42 1.58 19.96
C LEU A 80 2.17 0.11 20.27
N ALA A 81 0.94 -0.22 20.57
CA ALA A 81 0.51 -1.60 20.74
C ALA A 81 0.47 -2.34 19.38
N PRO A 82 0.67 -3.66 19.37
CA PRO A 82 0.40 -4.48 18.19
C PRO A 82 -1.04 -4.28 17.71
N ASN A 83 -1.22 -4.20 16.40
CA ASN A 83 -2.51 -3.93 15.77
C ASN A 83 -2.97 -5.01 14.78
N MET A 84 -2.23 -6.11 14.71
CA MET A 84 -2.57 -7.29 13.92
C MET A 84 -2.36 -8.57 14.75
N ALA A 85 -3.34 -9.47 14.74
CA ALA A 85 -3.24 -10.73 15.48
C ALA A 85 -2.04 -11.57 14.97
N GLY A 86 -1.20 -12.03 15.89
CA GLY A 86 -0.03 -12.85 15.60
C GLY A 86 1.25 -12.08 15.26
N ASP A 87 1.20 -10.77 15.03
CA ASP A 87 2.37 -9.93 14.86
C ASP A 87 2.62 -9.07 16.11
N PRO A 88 3.80 -9.17 16.75
CA PRO A 88 4.11 -8.36 17.92
C PRO A 88 4.46 -6.90 17.58
N SER A 89 4.65 -6.58 16.31
CA SER A 89 4.95 -5.23 15.82
C SER A 89 3.72 -4.55 15.25
N PRO A 90 3.43 -3.29 15.58
CA PRO A 90 2.37 -2.55 14.91
C PRO A 90 2.71 -2.35 13.42
N LEU A 91 1.68 -2.45 12.58
CA LEU A 91 1.75 -2.42 11.11
C LEU A 91 0.98 -1.24 10.55
N HIS A 92 1.54 -0.61 9.50
CA HIS A 92 0.84 0.21 8.51
C HIS A 92 0.10 1.45 9.04
N GLY A 93 0.41 1.87 10.28
CA GLY A 93 -0.26 3.02 10.92
C GLY A 93 -1.72 2.75 11.30
N GLN A 94 -2.51 3.80 11.36
CA GLN A 94 -3.89 3.74 11.84
C GLN A 94 -4.91 3.77 10.70
N GLY A 95 -4.55 4.30 9.53
CA GLY A 95 -5.48 4.57 8.44
C GLY A 95 -6.23 3.34 7.95
N TRP A 96 -5.55 2.20 7.78
CA TRP A 96 -6.14 0.96 7.28
C TRP A 96 -7.13 0.28 8.23
N LEU A 97 -7.08 0.60 9.52
CA LEU A 97 -7.96 0.00 10.55
C LEU A 97 -9.19 0.85 10.87
N ASN A 98 -9.22 2.08 10.40
CA ASN A 98 -10.24 3.04 10.78
C ASN A 98 -11.21 3.35 9.64
N ARG A 99 -12.38 3.88 10.01
CA ARG A 99 -13.36 4.37 9.05
C ARG A 99 -12.85 5.67 8.40
N TRP A 100 -12.99 5.75 7.08
CA TRP A 100 -12.80 6.98 6.31
C TRP A 100 -14.16 7.60 5.97
N ARG A 101 -14.20 8.92 5.95
CA ARG A 101 -15.37 9.67 5.52
C ARG A 101 -15.32 9.84 4.00
N MET A 102 -16.46 9.66 3.33
CA MET A 102 -16.64 10.06 1.93
C MET A 102 -16.89 11.56 1.89
N ASP A 103 -15.99 12.33 1.29
CA ASP A 103 -16.10 13.79 1.15
C ASP A 103 -16.73 14.19 -0.17
N HIS A 104 -16.45 13.44 -1.23
CA HIS A 104 -16.93 13.69 -2.58
C HIS A 104 -16.98 12.42 -3.41
N GLU A 105 -18.00 12.30 -4.25
CA GLU A 105 -18.18 11.17 -5.15
C GLU A 105 -18.79 11.64 -6.47
N THR A 106 -18.25 11.10 -7.58
CA THR A 106 -18.84 11.17 -8.92
C THR A 106 -18.84 9.78 -9.53
N GLU A 107 -19.33 9.64 -10.75
CA GLU A 107 -19.24 8.36 -11.49
C GLU A 107 -17.81 7.84 -11.65
N ARG A 108 -16.80 8.74 -11.66
CA ARG A 108 -15.40 8.42 -12.00
C ARG A 108 -14.37 8.83 -10.96
N SER A 109 -14.78 9.45 -9.89
CA SER A 109 -13.86 9.93 -8.86
C SER A 109 -14.48 9.90 -7.48
N ALA A 110 -13.62 9.72 -6.47
CA ALA A 110 -14.00 9.82 -5.07
C ALA A 110 -12.89 10.52 -4.28
N ARG A 111 -13.28 11.21 -3.21
CA ARG A 111 -12.36 11.73 -2.20
C ARG A 111 -12.78 11.23 -0.85
N LEU A 112 -11.82 10.64 -0.13
CA LEU A 112 -12.02 10.15 1.23
C LEU A 112 -11.05 10.87 2.17
N SER A 113 -11.48 11.08 3.40
CA SER A 113 -10.62 11.62 4.46
C SER A 113 -10.72 10.80 5.74
N PHE A 114 -9.60 10.75 6.47
CA PHE A 114 -9.47 10.16 7.79
C PHE A 114 -8.72 11.14 8.70
N HIS A 115 -9.27 11.40 9.86
CA HIS A 115 -8.63 12.20 10.89
C HIS A 115 -8.20 11.32 12.05
N HIS A 116 -6.93 11.40 12.41
CA HIS A 116 -6.36 10.79 13.61
C HIS A 116 -6.14 11.83 14.67
N GLU A 117 -6.73 11.62 15.85
CA GLU A 117 -6.45 12.38 17.05
C GLU A 117 -5.25 11.78 17.78
N ALA A 118 -4.38 12.63 18.34
CA ALA A 118 -3.19 12.21 19.07
C ALA A 118 -3.52 11.18 20.17
N GLY A 119 -2.79 10.07 20.14
CA GLY A 119 -2.97 8.94 21.04
C GLY A 119 -1.65 8.19 21.22
N GLU A 120 -1.63 6.87 20.99
CA GLU A 120 -0.38 6.11 20.94
C GLU A 120 0.56 6.64 19.82
N TRP A 121 0.01 6.97 18.65
CA TRP A 121 0.65 7.84 17.67
C TRP A 121 0.40 9.28 18.10
N PRO A 122 1.41 9.99 18.61
CA PRO A 122 1.17 11.18 19.44
C PRO A 122 1.00 12.49 18.66
N TRP A 123 0.69 12.41 17.37
CA TRP A 123 0.48 13.56 16.49
C TRP A 123 -0.89 13.49 15.82
N ASP A 124 -1.61 14.60 15.84
CA ASP A 124 -2.82 14.78 15.03
C ASP A 124 -2.45 14.86 13.56
N TYR A 125 -3.14 14.11 12.71
CA TYR A 125 -2.97 14.22 11.26
C TYR A 125 -4.29 13.99 10.52
N GLU A 126 -4.37 14.52 9.32
CA GLU A 126 -5.43 14.23 8.37
C GLU A 126 -4.85 13.50 7.17
N ALA A 127 -5.38 12.32 6.86
CA ALA A 127 -5.06 11.61 5.64
C ALA A 127 -6.19 11.76 4.63
N ARG A 128 -5.84 11.84 3.33
CA ARG A 128 -6.81 11.93 2.22
C ARG A 128 -6.43 10.95 1.12
N GLN A 129 -7.46 10.35 0.53
CA GLN A 129 -7.35 9.62 -0.73
C GLN A 129 -8.12 10.37 -1.81
N GLU A 130 -7.46 10.67 -2.91
CA GLU A 130 -8.05 11.17 -4.15
C GLU A 130 -7.98 10.05 -5.18
N ILE A 131 -9.14 9.53 -5.55
CA ILE A 131 -9.27 8.36 -6.41
C ILE A 131 -9.95 8.79 -7.69
N SER A 132 -9.37 8.42 -8.83
CA SER A 132 -9.97 8.66 -10.14
C SER A 132 -9.82 7.45 -11.05
N LEU A 133 -10.88 7.15 -11.79
CA LEU A 133 -10.97 6.07 -12.75
C LEU A 133 -11.19 6.64 -14.16
N ASP A 134 -10.36 6.23 -15.10
CA ASP A 134 -10.57 6.48 -16.53
C ASP A 134 -10.62 5.15 -17.31
N ALA A 135 -10.83 5.21 -18.62
CA ALA A 135 -10.96 4.00 -19.46
C ALA A 135 -9.68 3.15 -19.53
N ARG A 136 -8.54 3.66 -19.05
CA ARG A 136 -7.24 2.96 -19.07
C ARG A 136 -6.80 2.51 -17.69
N GLY A 137 -7.47 2.91 -16.60
CA GLY A 137 -7.08 2.45 -15.28
C GLY A 137 -7.44 3.39 -14.13
N LEU A 138 -6.82 3.12 -12.98
CA LEU A 138 -7.07 3.73 -11.69
C LEU A 138 -5.88 4.60 -11.26
N SER A 139 -6.14 5.83 -10.84
CA SER A 139 -5.17 6.70 -10.16
C SER A 139 -5.56 6.91 -8.71
N ILE A 140 -4.59 6.83 -7.81
CA ILE A 140 -4.76 7.07 -6.37
C ILE A 140 -3.71 8.06 -5.92
N GLY A 141 -4.14 9.18 -5.32
CA GLY A 141 -3.31 10.06 -4.54
C GLY A 141 -3.62 9.86 -3.06
N LEU A 142 -2.63 9.43 -2.29
CA LEU A 142 -2.73 9.34 -0.82
C LEU A 142 -1.90 10.46 -0.21
N SER A 143 -2.48 11.28 0.65
CA SER A 143 -1.74 12.32 1.36
C SER A 143 -1.92 12.23 2.87
N CYS A 144 -0.94 12.77 3.60
CA CYS A 144 -0.96 12.91 5.05
C CYS A 144 -0.51 14.32 5.41
N HIS A 145 -1.37 15.06 6.09
CA HIS A 145 -1.16 16.42 6.54
C HIS A 145 -0.96 16.43 8.06
N ASN A 146 0.19 16.96 8.52
CA ASN A 146 0.45 17.15 9.93
C ASN A 146 -0.44 18.27 10.50
N ARG A 147 -1.39 17.91 11.37
CA ARG A 147 -2.33 18.80 12.04
C ARG A 147 -1.88 19.15 13.45
N SER A 148 -0.79 18.54 13.95
CA SER A 148 -0.23 18.83 15.27
C SER A 148 0.57 20.12 15.27
N GLY A 149 0.85 20.63 16.47
CA GLY A 149 1.71 21.82 16.67
C GLY A 149 3.21 21.50 16.68
N GLU A 150 3.62 20.28 16.41
CA GLU A 150 5.01 19.82 16.43
C GLU A 150 5.34 18.98 15.20
N PRO A 151 6.62 18.84 14.81
CA PRO A 151 7.00 17.98 13.71
C PRO A 151 6.63 16.51 13.95
N MET A 152 6.21 15.83 12.87
CA MET A 152 5.70 14.46 12.87
C MET A 152 6.44 13.60 11.84
N PRO A 153 6.94 12.38 12.17
CA PRO A 153 7.42 11.45 11.17
C PRO A 153 6.26 10.96 10.29
N CYS A 154 6.50 10.79 8.99
CA CYS A 154 5.47 10.38 8.05
C CYS A 154 6.03 9.52 6.92
N GLY A 155 5.28 8.49 6.58
CA GLY A 155 5.46 7.66 5.41
C GLY A 155 4.13 7.13 4.89
N LEU A 156 4.08 6.86 3.58
CA LEU A 156 2.86 6.49 2.87
C LEU A 156 3.09 5.25 2.00
N GLY A 157 2.04 4.48 1.78
CA GLY A 157 2.04 3.33 0.89
C GLY A 157 0.64 2.90 0.47
N LEU A 158 0.60 2.00 -0.49
CA LEU A 158 -0.61 1.28 -0.90
C LEU A 158 -0.34 -0.22 -0.83
N HIS A 159 -1.34 -0.99 -0.43
CA HIS A 159 -1.25 -2.44 -0.25
C HIS A 159 -2.16 -3.20 -1.23
N PRO A 160 -1.90 -3.16 -2.55
CA PRO A 160 -2.72 -3.83 -3.55
C PRO A 160 -2.38 -5.32 -3.63
N TYR A 161 -3.41 -6.16 -3.57
CA TYR A 161 -3.32 -7.59 -3.80
C TYR A 161 -3.70 -7.91 -5.25
N PHE A 162 -2.81 -8.56 -5.96
CA PHE A 162 -3.06 -9.04 -7.32
C PHE A 162 -3.34 -10.55 -7.32
N PRO A 163 -4.25 -11.05 -8.17
CA PRO A 163 -4.36 -12.48 -8.40
C PRO A 163 -3.10 -12.98 -9.10
N CYS A 164 -2.71 -14.23 -8.85
CA CYS A 164 -1.63 -14.84 -9.59
C CYS A 164 -1.82 -16.31 -9.84
N GLY A 165 -1.24 -16.80 -10.93
CA GLY A 165 -1.04 -18.18 -11.27
C GLY A 165 0.45 -18.54 -11.39
N PRO A 166 0.79 -19.79 -11.69
CA PRO A 166 2.19 -20.25 -11.72
C PRO A 166 3.08 -19.53 -12.74
N GLN A 167 2.48 -18.87 -13.75
CA GLN A 167 3.19 -18.16 -14.81
C GLN A 167 3.14 -16.63 -14.67
N THR A 168 2.50 -16.12 -13.63
CA THR A 168 2.43 -14.69 -13.36
C THR A 168 3.82 -14.13 -13.09
N ARG A 169 4.15 -13.02 -13.76
CA ARG A 169 5.44 -12.35 -13.68
C ARG A 169 5.30 -10.92 -13.22
N ILE A 170 6.33 -10.47 -12.56
CA ILE A 170 6.63 -9.06 -12.31
C ILE A 170 7.92 -8.69 -13.03
N ASP A 171 7.95 -7.53 -13.68
CA ASP A 171 9.16 -6.94 -14.24
C ASP A 171 9.32 -5.52 -13.70
N THR A 172 10.32 -5.32 -12.86
CA THR A 172 10.64 -4.04 -12.25
C THR A 172 12.09 -3.95 -11.83
N GLN A 173 12.61 -2.74 -11.67
CA GLN A 173 13.98 -2.49 -11.27
C GLN A 173 14.06 -1.91 -9.86
N VAL A 174 14.88 -2.55 -9.05
CA VAL A 174 15.22 -2.15 -7.68
C VAL A 174 16.74 -2.25 -7.51
N SER A 175 17.33 -1.45 -6.64
CA SER A 175 18.79 -1.44 -6.47
C SER A 175 19.26 -2.28 -5.29
N VAL A 176 18.45 -2.31 -4.22
CA VAL A 176 18.79 -2.99 -2.97
C VAL A 176 17.56 -3.70 -2.42
N ALA A 177 17.81 -4.76 -1.65
CA ALA A 177 16.82 -5.49 -0.87
C ALA A 177 17.28 -5.53 0.60
N TRP A 178 16.33 -5.77 1.51
CA TRP A 178 16.65 -6.11 2.89
C TRP A 178 16.39 -7.59 3.13
N THR A 179 17.39 -8.28 3.68
CA THR A 179 17.18 -9.60 4.28
C THR A 179 16.31 -9.44 5.52
N ILE A 180 15.57 -10.47 5.87
CA ILE A 180 14.62 -10.42 6.99
C ILE A 180 14.92 -11.54 7.99
N ASP A 181 14.53 -11.31 9.25
CA ASP A 181 14.46 -12.33 10.28
C ASP A 181 13.10 -13.10 10.22
N ASP A 182 12.90 -14.01 11.16
CA ASP A 182 11.67 -14.80 11.32
C ASP A 182 10.41 -13.99 11.68
N ARG A 183 10.58 -12.69 12.00
CA ARG A 183 9.51 -11.73 12.27
C ARG A 183 9.30 -10.73 11.13
N VAL A 184 9.89 -11.02 9.95
CA VAL A 184 9.84 -10.15 8.75
C VAL A 184 10.42 -8.74 9.02
N LEU A 185 11.37 -8.65 9.96
CA LEU A 185 12.06 -7.40 10.24
C LEU A 185 13.39 -7.33 9.51
N PRO A 186 13.80 -6.17 8.98
CA PRO A 186 15.02 -6.03 8.20
C PRO A 186 16.25 -6.31 9.07
N VAL A 187 17.22 -7.07 8.50
CA VAL A 187 18.49 -7.44 9.12
C VAL A 187 19.65 -6.77 8.41
N GLU A 188 19.77 -6.96 7.10
CA GLU A 188 20.89 -6.47 6.31
C GLU A 188 20.42 -5.91 4.98
N LYS A 189 21.03 -4.82 4.53
CA LYS A 189 20.84 -4.23 3.20
C LYS A 189 21.81 -4.88 2.23
N VAL A 190 21.30 -5.50 1.18
CA VAL A 190 22.09 -6.23 0.18
C VAL A 190 21.75 -5.74 -1.24
N PRO A 191 22.61 -5.94 -2.25
CA PRO A 191 22.28 -5.72 -3.64
C PRO A 191 21.04 -6.54 -4.05
N ALA A 192 20.17 -5.96 -4.89
CA ALA A 192 18.97 -6.64 -5.41
C ALA A 192 19.36 -7.59 -6.56
N GLU A 193 20.11 -8.65 -6.26
CA GLU A 193 20.61 -9.64 -7.22
C GLU A 193 20.14 -11.05 -6.87
N GLY A 194 20.20 -11.97 -7.81
CA GLY A 194 19.83 -13.37 -7.62
C GLY A 194 18.37 -13.54 -7.14
N ARG A 195 18.20 -14.04 -5.91
CA ARG A 195 16.85 -14.23 -5.35
C ARG A 195 16.08 -12.91 -5.11
N TYR A 196 16.75 -11.79 -5.12
CA TYR A 196 16.15 -10.46 -4.94
C TYR A 196 16.02 -9.68 -6.25
N ASP A 197 16.46 -10.22 -7.38
CA ASP A 197 16.23 -9.64 -8.70
C ASP A 197 14.75 -9.76 -9.05
N LEU A 198 14.13 -8.63 -9.44
CA LEU A 198 12.73 -8.53 -9.82
C LEU A 198 12.54 -8.33 -11.32
N SER A 199 13.59 -8.48 -12.12
CA SER A 199 13.52 -8.39 -13.59
C SER A 199 12.88 -9.66 -14.16
N ASP A 200 11.76 -9.52 -14.84
CA ASP A 200 11.01 -10.62 -15.48
C ASP A 200 10.85 -11.88 -14.58
N ARG A 201 10.49 -11.65 -13.32
CA ARG A 201 10.47 -12.67 -12.28
C ARG A 201 9.11 -13.34 -12.15
N LEU A 202 9.06 -14.68 -12.01
CA LEU A 202 7.88 -15.38 -11.51
C LEU A 202 7.57 -14.93 -10.08
N VAL A 203 6.30 -14.59 -9.80
CA VAL A 203 5.93 -13.95 -8.54
C VAL A 203 4.97 -14.75 -7.67
N CYS A 204 4.33 -15.78 -8.20
CA CYS A 204 3.34 -16.56 -7.43
C CYS A 204 4.00 -17.70 -6.63
N GLY A 205 3.65 -17.84 -5.35
CA GLY A 205 4.12 -18.95 -4.52
C GLY A 205 5.62 -18.91 -4.18
N GLN A 206 6.22 -17.72 -4.05
CA GLN A 206 7.67 -17.57 -3.90
C GLN A 206 8.16 -17.54 -2.45
N GLY A 207 7.27 -17.49 -1.46
CA GLY A 207 7.64 -17.35 -0.05
C GLY A 207 8.45 -16.07 0.20
N LEU A 208 8.03 -14.94 -0.35
CA LEU A 208 8.70 -13.65 -0.22
C LEU A 208 7.88 -12.69 0.63
N ASP A 209 8.55 -11.92 1.49
CA ASP A 209 8.01 -10.73 2.15
C ASP A 209 9.15 -9.73 2.38
N HIS A 210 9.58 -9.08 1.31
CA HIS A 210 10.81 -8.28 1.33
C HIS A 210 10.58 -6.85 0.88
N GLY A 211 11.27 -5.93 1.58
CA GLY A 211 11.40 -4.53 1.18
C GLY A 211 12.57 -4.31 0.22
N PHE A 212 12.37 -3.39 -0.72
CA PHE A 212 13.35 -3.00 -1.73
C PHE A 212 13.50 -1.49 -1.76
N GLY A 213 14.71 -1.03 -2.06
CA GLY A 213 15.03 0.39 -2.25
C GLY A 213 15.58 0.67 -3.63
N GLY A 214 15.59 1.97 -4.00
CA GLY A 214 16.01 2.39 -5.33
C GLY A 214 15.06 1.91 -6.42
N TRP A 215 13.78 1.81 -6.12
CA TRP A 215 12.76 1.45 -7.10
C TRP A 215 12.66 2.52 -8.21
N ASN A 216 12.64 2.07 -9.47
CA ASN A 216 12.54 2.94 -10.64
C ASN A 216 11.15 3.58 -10.84
N GLY A 217 10.16 3.23 -9.98
CA GLY A 217 8.83 3.80 -9.98
C GLY A 217 7.84 3.15 -10.94
N ALA A 218 8.16 2.01 -11.54
CA ALA A 218 7.24 1.27 -12.40
C ALA A 218 7.46 -0.25 -12.32
N ALA A 219 6.37 -1.02 -12.33
CA ALA A 219 6.36 -2.47 -12.42
C ALA A 219 5.34 -2.90 -13.47
N MET A 220 5.74 -3.84 -14.34
CA MET A 220 4.84 -4.55 -15.26
C MET A 220 4.45 -5.88 -14.66
N LEU A 221 3.15 -6.17 -14.66
CA LEU A 221 2.58 -7.43 -14.19
C LEU A 221 1.90 -8.10 -15.37
N SER A 222 2.25 -9.35 -15.63
CA SER A 222 1.73 -10.12 -16.76
C SER A 222 1.50 -11.59 -16.39
N ASP A 223 0.58 -12.21 -17.09
CA ASP A 223 0.32 -13.63 -17.03
C ASP A 223 -0.19 -14.09 -18.40
N PRO A 224 0.28 -15.21 -18.97
CA PRO A 224 -0.22 -15.71 -20.26
C PRO A 224 -1.71 -16.04 -20.25
N GLY A 225 -2.31 -16.26 -19.08
CA GLY A 225 -3.74 -16.50 -18.92
C GLY A 225 -4.58 -15.22 -18.80
N TRP A 226 -3.95 -14.04 -18.76
CA TRP A 226 -4.66 -12.77 -18.71
C TRP A 226 -4.90 -12.21 -20.12
N THR A 227 -5.97 -11.46 -20.30
CA THR A 227 -6.30 -10.70 -21.51
C THR A 227 -5.79 -9.25 -21.46
N HIS A 228 -4.96 -8.95 -20.46
CA HIS A 228 -4.39 -7.64 -20.21
C HIS A 228 -3.08 -7.76 -19.43
N GLU A 229 -2.28 -6.73 -19.50
CA GLU A 229 -1.16 -6.49 -18.57
C GLU A 229 -1.51 -5.34 -17.64
N ILE A 230 -0.83 -5.28 -16.49
CA ILE A 230 -1.01 -4.20 -15.52
C ILE A 230 0.32 -3.48 -15.36
N ARG A 231 0.33 -2.17 -15.61
CA ARG A 231 1.44 -1.31 -15.24
C ARG A 231 1.11 -0.57 -13.97
N LEU A 232 1.77 -0.95 -12.88
CA LEU A 232 1.77 -0.20 -11.62
C LEU A 232 2.90 0.84 -11.67
N SER A 233 2.60 2.10 -11.43
CA SER A 233 3.63 3.15 -11.39
C SER A 233 3.37 4.17 -10.29
N SER A 234 4.46 4.75 -9.76
CA SER A 234 4.44 5.83 -8.80
C SER A 234 5.66 6.74 -8.99
N PRO A 235 5.47 8.02 -9.29
CA PRO A 235 6.58 8.97 -9.40
C PRO A 235 7.16 9.37 -8.04
N THR A 236 6.41 9.14 -6.97
CA THR A 236 6.72 9.61 -5.61
C THR A 236 7.27 8.52 -4.68
N ALA A 237 6.95 7.25 -4.93
CA ALA A 237 7.52 6.13 -4.20
C ALA A 237 8.94 5.79 -4.68
N LYS A 238 9.87 5.60 -3.74
CA LYS A 238 11.26 5.20 -4.02
C LYS A 238 11.60 3.85 -3.42
N PHE A 239 10.67 3.28 -2.68
CA PHE A 239 10.75 1.97 -2.08
C PHE A 239 9.60 1.11 -2.60
N PHE A 240 9.80 -0.19 -2.51
CA PHE A 240 8.86 -1.18 -3.00
C PHE A 240 8.82 -2.35 -2.02
N GLN A 241 7.64 -2.87 -1.73
CA GLN A 241 7.48 -4.10 -0.95
C GLN A 241 6.87 -5.16 -1.84
N LEU A 242 7.41 -6.37 -1.77
CA LEU A 242 6.85 -7.54 -2.46
C LEU A 242 6.54 -8.63 -1.45
N PHE A 243 5.26 -9.00 -1.36
CA PHE A 243 4.80 -10.16 -0.61
C PHE A 243 4.23 -11.20 -1.58
N SER A 244 4.69 -12.43 -1.46
CA SER A 244 4.23 -13.59 -2.24
C SER A 244 4.16 -14.79 -1.31
N PRO A 245 2.98 -15.17 -0.80
CA PRO A 245 2.84 -16.33 0.08
C PRO A 245 3.19 -17.64 -0.65
N GLU A 246 3.67 -18.63 0.10
CA GLU A 246 4.04 -19.95 -0.45
C GLU A 246 2.85 -20.68 -1.09
N GLU A 247 1.66 -20.46 -0.56
CA GLU A 247 0.41 -21.05 -1.07
C GLU A 247 0.02 -20.53 -2.46
N GLY A 248 0.58 -19.41 -2.88
CA GLY A 248 0.25 -18.75 -4.14
C GLY A 248 -1.16 -18.16 -4.20
N GLY A 249 -1.69 -18.01 -5.42
CA GLY A 249 -3.02 -17.46 -5.69
C GLY A 249 -3.10 -15.94 -5.63
N ILE A 250 -2.24 -15.29 -4.86
CA ILE A 250 -2.10 -13.84 -4.75
C ILE A 250 -0.64 -13.44 -4.59
N PHE A 251 -0.34 -12.18 -4.88
CA PHE A 251 0.85 -11.47 -4.43
C PHE A 251 0.51 -10.00 -4.17
N VAL A 252 1.37 -9.30 -3.46
CA VAL A 252 1.24 -7.87 -3.17
C VAL A 252 2.48 -7.15 -3.72
N ALA A 253 2.25 -6.06 -4.43
CA ALA A 253 3.27 -5.21 -5.01
C ALA A 253 3.00 -3.76 -4.55
N GLU A 254 3.74 -3.30 -3.54
CA GLU A 254 3.44 -2.08 -2.81
C GLU A 254 4.37 -0.94 -3.21
N PRO A 255 3.86 0.14 -3.84
CA PRO A 255 4.56 1.40 -3.87
C PRO A 255 4.56 2.02 -2.47
N VAL A 256 5.74 2.20 -1.87
CA VAL A 256 5.89 2.73 -0.52
C VAL A 256 6.98 3.81 -0.49
N THR A 257 6.91 4.71 0.49
CA THR A 257 7.81 5.85 0.55
C THR A 257 9.03 5.62 1.42
N HIS A 258 9.02 4.60 2.29
CA HIS A 258 10.16 4.28 3.16
C HIS A 258 10.35 2.77 3.36
N ALA A 259 11.53 2.39 3.81
CA ALA A 259 11.90 1.02 4.13
C ALA A 259 11.15 0.51 5.38
N ASN A 260 10.95 -0.82 5.46
CA ASN A 260 10.41 -1.47 6.67
C ASN A 260 11.28 -1.12 7.89
N ALA A 261 10.66 -0.91 9.04
CA ALA A 261 11.29 -0.55 10.32
C ALA A 261 12.18 0.74 10.28
N ALA A 262 11.95 1.64 9.33
CA ALA A 262 12.73 2.87 9.22
C ALA A 262 12.68 3.72 10.50
N LEU A 263 11.57 3.74 11.23
CA LEU A 263 11.40 4.46 12.49
C LEU A 263 12.30 3.91 13.62
N ASN A 264 12.77 2.68 13.50
CA ASN A 264 13.69 2.09 14.50
C ASN A 264 15.17 2.47 14.25
N ALA A 265 15.49 3.01 13.09
CA ALA A 265 16.81 3.52 12.79
C ALA A 265 17.05 4.88 13.50
N PRO A 266 18.32 5.28 13.73
CA PRO A 266 18.65 6.63 14.15
C PRO A 266 18.06 7.69 13.19
N GLU A 267 17.59 8.83 13.72
CA GLU A 267 16.89 9.86 12.93
C GLU A 267 17.75 10.39 11.75
N GLU A 268 19.06 10.43 11.88
CA GLU A 268 19.99 10.84 10.82
C GLU A 268 19.99 9.93 9.59
N GLN A 269 19.52 8.67 9.75
CA GLN A 269 19.38 7.69 8.65
C GLN A 269 18.00 7.74 7.99
N TRP A 270 17.02 8.40 8.59
CA TRP A 270 15.65 8.45 8.08
C TRP A 270 15.52 8.97 6.64
N PRO A 271 16.24 10.04 6.24
CA PRO A 271 16.17 10.48 4.84
C PRO A 271 16.63 9.41 3.82
N GLU A 272 17.67 8.65 4.15
CA GLU A 272 18.16 7.55 3.30
C GLU A 272 17.15 6.39 3.26
N LEU A 273 16.47 6.14 4.37
CA LEU A 273 15.41 5.12 4.49
C LEU A 273 14.06 5.59 3.98
N GLY A 274 13.95 6.84 3.50
CA GLY A 274 12.74 7.41 2.91
C GLY A 274 11.70 7.94 3.90
N MET A 275 11.97 7.87 5.21
CA MET A 275 11.11 8.45 6.22
C MET A 275 11.22 9.99 6.18
N ARG A 276 10.08 10.66 6.11
CA ARG A 276 10.03 12.13 6.17
C ARG A 276 9.62 12.62 7.55
N VAL A 277 10.01 13.84 7.84
CA VAL A 277 9.50 14.61 8.98
C VAL A 277 8.71 15.78 8.41
N LEU A 278 7.43 15.88 8.78
CA LEU A 278 6.54 16.97 8.38
C LEU A 278 6.48 18.00 9.49
N ASP A 279 6.81 19.24 9.19
CA ASP A 279 6.58 20.35 10.09
C ASP A 279 5.05 20.60 10.26
N PRO A 280 4.63 21.34 11.32
CA PRO A 280 3.22 21.69 11.48
C PRO A 280 2.63 22.33 10.23
N GLY A 281 1.52 21.77 9.73
CA GLY A 281 0.85 22.21 8.51
C GLY A 281 1.45 21.69 7.21
N GLU A 282 2.57 20.94 7.22
CA GLU A 282 3.09 20.29 6.02
C GLU A 282 2.29 19.04 5.62
N GLU A 283 2.35 18.76 4.33
CA GLU A 283 1.73 17.58 3.72
C GLU A 283 2.78 16.73 2.97
N MET A 284 2.62 15.43 3.06
CA MET A 284 3.29 14.45 2.22
C MET A 284 2.27 13.79 1.29
N ARG A 285 2.67 13.49 0.04
CA ARG A 285 1.80 12.84 -0.94
C ARG A 285 2.52 11.67 -1.62
N LEU A 286 1.76 10.59 -1.82
CA LEU A 286 2.10 9.46 -2.68
C LEU A 286 1.05 9.39 -3.80
N ASP A 287 1.52 9.35 -5.05
CA ASP A 287 0.69 9.13 -6.22
C ASP A 287 1.00 7.76 -6.83
N ALA A 288 -0.04 7.02 -7.21
CA ALA A 288 0.09 5.73 -7.88
C ALA A 288 -0.92 5.60 -9.02
N ARG A 289 -0.50 4.89 -10.08
CA ARG A 289 -1.32 4.58 -11.25
C ARG A 289 -1.30 3.08 -11.51
N PHE A 290 -2.49 2.52 -11.70
CA PHE A 290 -2.72 1.15 -12.17
C PHE A 290 -3.27 1.24 -13.58
N GLU A 291 -2.42 1.10 -14.59
CA GLU A 291 -2.83 1.14 -16.00
C GLU A 291 -3.11 -0.29 -16.49
N VAL A 292 -4.26 -0.47 -17.12
CA VAL A 292 -4.70 -1.75 -17.69
C VAL A 292 -4.47 -1.69 -19.19
N ILE A 293 -3.55 -2.49 -19.68
CA ILE A 293 -3.10 -2.52 -21.08
C ILE A 293 -3.69 -3.79 -21.71
N SER A 294 -4.52 -3.63 -22.74
CA SER A 294 -5.05 -4.78 -23.47
C SER A 294 -3.95 -5.47 -24.27
N THR A 295 -3.84 -6.76 -24.19
CA THR A 295 -2.95 -7.62 -24.97
C THR A 295 -3.60 -8.08 -26.27
#